data_fa4fa1b5328cd3f7c5900a786e928f24
#
_entry.id   fa4fa1b5328cd3f7c5900a786e928f24
#
_cell.length_a   1.000
_cell.length_b   1.000
_cell.length_c   1.000
_cell.angle_alpha   90.00
_cell.angle_beta   90.00
_cell.angle_gamma   90.00
#
_symmetry.space_group_name_H-M   'P 1'
#
loop_
_entity.id
_entity.type
_entity.pdbx_description
1 polymer ?
#
loop_
_entity_poly.entity_id
_entity_poly.type
_entity_poly.pdbx_seq_one_letter_code
_entity_poly.pdbx_strand_id
1 'polypeptide(L)'
;LPGSVFNGVMLILSVATGAAMIVTLLAPFVHPGRTWIFPVLGLVAPAVYVITLLVTLYWIIRWRWRIALPLVVLLLAGLFKVPLFLKPELRRHYGEETSFGRGVITLLTFNVRSFYNDRGQWSFDGVTEVIRRVNPDIVCLQEFNRTSSKAEELDSLLSDYDRTVVMEGNRRDPVFPLALYTKYRILGKSHSILGPMKQDGQSVWVDLLVGDDTIRIFNNHLHSTAITVHDDKYLSEHQFLTDTAGGAKIKNIFRRFRDNSMLRAAQADTIARAIAATPGCKIVCGDFNDTPMSYAYRVMAQDLDDAFRASGKGYSYTFRGFMDVLRIDYVLYSEDLECLDYQVLYDVDLSDHYPVVVRLRPVKK
;
A
#
# COMPACT_ATOMS: atom_id res chain seq x y z
N LEU A 1 -32.83 -1.97 -35.73
CA LEU A 1 -33.28 -1.34 -34.46
C LEU A 1 -32.46 -1.77 -33.23
N PRO A 2 -32.09 -3.06 -33.02
CA PRO A 2 -31.30 -3.44 -31.85
C PRO A 2 -29.89 -2.80 -31.78
N GLY A 3 -29.26 -2.61 -32.94
CA GLY A 3 -27.91 -2.00 -33.00
C GLY A 3 -27.86 -0.51 -32.64
N SER A 4 -28.97 0.23 -32.85
CA SER A 4 -29.07 1.66 -32.52
C SER A 4 -29.15 1.88 -31.00
N VAL A 5 -29.95 1.09 -30.29
CA VAL A 5 -30.09 1.15 -28.83
C VAL A 5 -28.77 0.77 -28.16
N PHE A 6 -28.15 -0.32 -28.60
CA PHE A 6 -26.85 -0.77 -28.05
C PHE A 6 -25.75 0.30 -28.24
N ASN A 7 -25.66 0.91 -29.44
CA ASN A 7 -24.71 2.01 -29.67
C ASN A 7 -25.00 3.22 -28.77
N GLY A 8 -26.27 3.51 -28.47
CA GLY A 8 -26.66 4.56 -27.52
C GLY A 8 -26.15 4.27 -26.10
N VAL A 9 -26.34 3.05 -25.61
CA VAL A 9 -25.80 2.60 -24.31
C VAL A 9 -24.29 2.71 -24.29
N MET A 10 -23.60 2.23 -25.34
CA MET A 10 -22.14 2.30 -25.43
C MET A 10 -21.62 3.74 -25.49
N LEU A 11 -22.38 4.67 -26.07
CA LEU A 11 -22.02 6.10 -26.06
C LEU A 11 -22.09 6.68 -24.63
N ILE A 12 -23.17 6.40 -23.90
CA ILE A 12 -23.31 6.80 -22.49
C ILE A 12 -22.17 6.23 -21.67
N LEU A 13 -21.87 4.94 -21.85
CA LEU A 13 -20.75 4.28 -21.16
C LEU A 13 -19.40 4.93 -21.49
N SER A 14 -19.21 5.37 -22.76
CA SER A 14 -17.97 6.08 -23.16
C SER A 14 -17.79 7.41 -22.44
N VAL A 15 -18.87 8.18 -22.31
CA VAL A 15 -18.82 9.45 -21.56
C VAL A 15 -18.55 9.19 -20.08
N ALA A 16 -19.23 8.20 -19.50
CA ALA A 16 -19.07 7.85 -18.09
C ALA A 16 -17.65 7.36 -17.78
N THR A 17 -17.10 6.43 -18.59
CA THR A 17 -15.74 5.91 -18.39
C THR A 17 -14.67 6.96 -18.68
N GLY A 18 -14.88 7.82 -19.68
CA GLY A 18 -13.98 8.94 -19.95
C GLY A 18 -13.92 9.92 -18.78
N ALA A 19 -15.08 10.29 -18.22
CA ALA A 19 -15.15 11.14 -17.02
C ALA A 19 -14.50 10.46 -15.81
N ALA A 20 -14.79 9.17 -15.59
CA ALA A 20 -14.17 8.38 -14.53
C ALA A 20 -12.64 8.32 -14.70
N MET A 21 -12.13 8.12 -15.90
CA MET A 21 -10.70 8.11 -16.19
C MET A 21 -10.03 9.46 -15.87
N ILE A 22 -10.65 10.57 -16.24
CA ILE A 22 -10.15 11.91 -15.88
C ILE A 22 -10.06 12.06 -14.38
N VAL A 23 -11.12 11.72 -13.64
CA VAL A 23 -11.13 11.80 -12.17
C VAL A 23 -10.07 10.87 -11.56
N THR A 24 -9.93 9.66 -12.09
CA THR A 24 -8.89 8.71 -11.64
C THR A 24 -7.49 9.28 -11.83
N LEU A 25 -7.19 9.87 -12.98
CA LEU A 25 -5.88 10.48 -13.23
C LEU A 25 -5.59 11.69 -12.34
N LEU A 26 -6.62 12.41 -11.93
CA LEU A 26 -6.53 13.57 -11.04
C LEU A 26 -6.56 13.18 -9.55
N ALA A 27 -6.99 11.96 -9.21
CA ALA A 27 -7.17 11.52 -7.82
C ALA A 27 -5.95 11.76 -6.93
N PRO A 28 -4.70 11.47 -7.35
CA PRO A 28 -3.54 11.74 -6.53
C PRO A 28 -3.30 13.22 -6.21
N PHE A 29 -3.86 14.13 -7.00
CA PHE A 29 -3.61 15.57 -6.89
C PHE A 29 -4.68 16.33 -6.11
N VAL A 30 -5.81 15.69 -5.83
CA VAL A 30 -6.95 16.32 -5.16
C VAL A 30 -7.06 15.79 -3.73
N HIS A 31 -6.90 16.70 -2.75
CA HIS A 31 -7.05 16.34 -1.35
C HIS A 31 -8.49 15.83 -1.08
N PRO A 32 -8.67 14.69 -0.39
CA PRO A 32 -9.98 14.06 -0.13
C PRO A 32 -11.00 14.98 0.55
N GLY A 33 -10.52 15.96 1.31
CA GLY A 33 -11.38 16.97 1.96
C GLY A 33 -12.14 17.88 0.99
N ARG A 34 -11.74 17.98 -0.29
CA ARG A 34 -12.45 18.74 -1.31
C ARG A 34 -13.65 17.99 -1.87
N THR A 35 -13.45 16.69 -2.16
CA THR A 35 -14.50 15.82 -2.66
C THR A 35 -14.10 14.34 -2.53
N TRP A 36 -15.07 13.52 -2.21
CA TRP A 36 -14.91 12.07 -1.97
C TRP A 36 -14.82 11.24 -3.26
N ILE A 37 -15.16 11.81 -4.42
CA ILE A 37 -15.19 11.09 -5.70
C ILE A 37 -13.78 10.65 -6.11
N PHE A 38 -12.76 11.50 -5.90
CA PHE A 38 -11.38 11.20 -6.29
C PHE A 38 -10.78 9.99 -5.56
N PRO A 39 -10.83 9.88 -4.22
CA PRO A 39 -10.31 8.70 -3.55
C PRO A 39 -11.07 7.42 -3.92
N VAL A 40 -12.39 7.48 -4.17
CA VAL A 40 -13.16 6.32 -4.61
C VAL A 40 -12.69 5.83 -5.99
N LEU A 41 -12.54 6.73 -6.96
CA LEU A 41 -12.06 6.36 -8.30
C LEU A 41 -10.57 6.01 -8.31
N GLY A 42 -9.77 6.58 -7.41
CA GLY A 42 -8.39 6.16 -7.17
C GLY A 42 -8.28 4.73 -6.63
N LEU A 43 -9.20 4.32 -5.75
CA LEU A 43 -9.27 2.96 -5.22
C LEU A 43 -9.53 1.92 -6.32
N VAL A 44 -10.46 2.20 -7.22
CA VAL A 44 -10.87 1.30 -8.30
C VAL A 44 -10.15 1.60 -9.63
N ALA A 45 -9.04 2.31 -9.60
CA ALA A 45 -8.30 2.72 -10.79
C ALA A 45 -8.04 1.59 -11.79
N PRO A 46 -7.54 0.39 -11.42
CA PRO A 46 -7.31 -0.69 -12.39
C PRO A 46 -8.57 -1.07 -13.16
N ALA A 47 -9.73 -1.13 -12.49
CA ALA A 47 -11.00 -1.43 -13.14
C ALA A 47 -11.41 -0.33 -14.13
N VAL A 48 -11.22 0.96 -13.77
CA VAL A 48 -11.49 2.09 -14.67
C VAL A 48 -10.63 2.00 -15.93
N TYR A 49 -9.35 1.67 -15.81
CA TYR A 49 -8.45 1.46 -16.96
C TYR A 49 -8.96 0.34 -17.87
N VAL A 50 -9.28 -0.82 -17.31
CA VAL A 50 -9.75 -1.99 -18.07
C VAL A 50 -11.06 -1.67 -18.79
N ILE A 51 -12.04 -1.09 -18.10
CA ILE A 51 -13.34 -0.74 -18.70
C ILE A 51 -13.15 0.30 -19.81
N THR A 52 -12.35 1.34 -19.58
CA THR A 52 -12.07 2.36 -20.59
C THR A 52 -11.39 1.74 -21.82
N LEU A 53 -10.45 0.80 -21.62
CA LEU A 53 -9.80 0.08 -22.72
C LEU A 53 -10.81 -0.74 -23.53
N LEU A 54 -11.67 -1.52 -22.88
CA LEU A 54 -12.68 -2.34 -23.55
C LEU A 54 -13.67 -1.49 -24.36
N VAL A 55 -14.15 -0.37 -23.79
CA VAL A 55 -15.03 0.58 -24.48
C VAL A 55 -14.31 1.22 -25.67
N THR A 56 -13.04 1.57 -25.52
CA THR A 56 -12.23 2.12 -26.60
C THR A 56 -12.06 1.13 -27.74
N LEU A 57 -11.73 -0.13 -27.43
CA LEU A 57 -11.61 -1.20 -28.43
C LEU A 57 -12.91 -1.45 -29.19
N TYR A 58 -14.05 -1.41 -28.49
CA TYR A 58 -15.37 -1.51 -29.15
C TYR A 58 -15.54 -0.46 -30.26
N TRP A 59 -15.24 0.82 -29.98
CA TRP A 59 -15.39 1.88 -30.94
C TRP A 59 -14.36 1.84 -32.07
N ILE A 60 -13.13 1.37 -31.80
CA ILE A 60 -12.11 1.12 -32.82
C ILE A 60 -12.60 0.04 -33.80
N ILE A 61 -13.10 -1.09 -33.31
CA ILE A 61 -13.64 -2.19 -34.12
C ILE A 61 -14.82 -1.72 -34.96
N ARG A 62 -15.64 -0.76 -34.44
CA ARG A 62 -16.78 -0.17 -35.15
C ARG A 62 -16.39 0.98 -36.08
N TRP A 63 -15.08 1.28 -36.21
CA TRP A 63 -14.56 2.39 -37.03
C TRP A 63 -15.15 3.77 -36.65
N ARG A 64 -15.55 3.97 -35.39
CA ARG A 64 -16.10 5.22 -34.85
C ARG A 64 -15.03 6.08 -34.20
N TRP A 65 -14.01 6.48 -34.95
CA TRP A 65 -12.81 7.17 -34.46
C TRP A 65 -13.11 8.47 -33.69
N ARG A 66 -14.17 9.19 -34.03
CA ARG A 66 -14.57 10.41 -33.31
C ARG A 66 -14.90 10.14 -31.84
N ILE A 67 -15.35 8.93 -31.50
CA ILE A 67 -15.63 8.51 -30.10
C ILE A 67 -14.43 7.83 -29.50
N ALA A 68 -13.71 7.00 -30.26
CA ALA A 68 -12.54 6.28 -29.78
C ALA A 68 -11.38 7.21 -29.43
N LEU A 69 -11.08 8.23 -30.26
CA LEU A 69 -9.90 9.07 -30.13
C LEU A 69 -9.77 9.78 -28.77
N PRO A 70 -10.81 10.42 -28.20
CA PRO A 70 -10.72 11.00 -26.86
C PRO A 70 -10.36 9.97 -25.78
N LEU A 71 -10.92 8.75 -25.84
CA LEU A 71 -10.62 7.68 -24.90
C LEU A 71 -9.19 7.15 -25.08
N VAL A 72 -8.71 7.02 -26.32
CA VAL A 72 -7.30 6.68 -26.62
C VAL A 72 -6.36 7.72 -25.99
N VAL A 73 -6.65 9.01 -26.15
CA VAL A 73 -5.83 10.09 -25.55
C VAL A 73 -5.79 9.96 -24.02
N LEU A 74 -6.92 9.68 -23.38
CA LEU A 74 -6.97 9.46 -21.92
C LEU A 74 -6.18 8.23 -21.49
N LEU A 75 -6.26 7.11 -22.22
CA LEU A 75 -5.48 5.91 -21.95
C LEU A 75 -3.98 6.18 -22.13
N LEU A 76 -3.59 6.89 -23.19
CA LEU A 76 -2.19 7.29 -23.40
C LEU A 76 -1.67 8.19 -22.26
N ALA A 77 -2.47 9.17 -21.84
CA ALA A 77 -2.14 9.99 -20.67
C ALA A 77 -2.01 9.16 -19.38
N GLY A 78 -2.79 8.08 -19.27
CA GLY A 78 -2.73 7.15 -18.16
C GLY A 78 -1.56 6.18 -18.17
N LEU A 79 -0.89 5.94 -19.30
CA LEU A 79 0.22 4.98 -19.39
C LEU A 79 1.34 5.25 -18.40
N PHE A 80 1.62 6.52 -18.08
CA PHE A 80 2.63 6.88 -17.08
C PHE A 80 2.30 6.42 -15.65
N LYS A 81 1.03 6.07 -15.39
CA LYS A 81 0.56 5.54 -14.10
C LYS A 81 0.50 4.01 -14.05
N VAL A 82 0.53 3.34 -15.20
CA VAL A 82 0.50 1.87 -15.27
C VAL A 82 1.62 1.22 -14.44
N PRO A 83 2.88 1.74 -14.42
CA PRO A 83 3.95 1.20 -13.59
C PRO A 83 3.71 1.27 -12.07
N LEU A 84 2.66 1.95 -11.62
CA LEU A 84 2.24 1.93 -10.23
C LEU A 84 1.53 0.61 -9.83
N PHE A 85 1.02 -0.15 -10.79
CA PHE A 85 0.24 -1.38 -10.58
C PHE A 85 0.85 -2.59 -11.26
N LEU A 86 1.36 -2.38 -12.47
CA LEU A 86 1.82 -3.45 -13.34
C LEU A 86 3.19 -3.12 -13.89
N LYS A 87 4.14 -4.00 -13.68
CA LYS A 87 5.48 -3.91 -14.27
C LYS A 87 5.71 -5.14 -15.16
N PRO A 88 5.94 -4.96 -16.49
CA PRO A 88 6.24 -6.07 -17.37
C PRO A 88 7.48 -6.81 -16.87
N GLU A 89 7.43 -8.12 -16.90
CA GLU A 89 8.57 -8.98 -16.61
C GLU A 89 9.55 -8.92 -17.80
N LEU A 90 10.33 -7.85 -17.87
CA LEU A 90 11.48 -7.80 -18.75
C LEU A 90 12.52 -8.72 -18.12
N ARG A 91 12.76 -9.88 -18.76
CA ARG A 91 13.71 -10.91 -18.37
C ARG A 91 15.06 -10.30 -17.96
N ARG A 92 15.23 -9.97 -16.68
CA ARG A 92 16.52 -10.06 -16.02
C ARG A 92 16.52 -11.44 -15.35
N HIS A 93 17.18 -12.40 -15.95
CA HIS A 93 17.55 -13.65 -15.31
C HIS A 93 18.54 -13.29 -14.17
N TYR A 94 18.01 -12.94 -13.01
CA TYR A 94 18.72 -13.22 -11.77
C TYR A 94 18.31 -14.64 -11.42
N GLY A 95 19.28 -15.57 -11.47
CA GLY A 95 19.07 -16.98 -11.10
C GLY A 95 18.51 -17.06 -9.67
N GLU A 96 17.87 -18.17 -9.36
CA GLU A 96 17.17 -18.48 -8.12
C GLU A 96 18.03 -18.41 -6.82
N GLU A 97 19.33 -18.12 -6.94
CA GLU A 97 20.27 -17.85 -5.83
C GLU A 97 21.18 -16.67 -6.19
N THR A 98 20.66 -15.48 -6.34
CA THR A 98 21.51 -14.30 -6.37
C THR A 98 22.01 -14.01 -4.96
N SER A 99 23.23 -14.43 -4.70
CA SER A 99 24.04 -13.90 -3.62
C SER A 99 24.21 -12.39 -3.86
N PHE A 100 23.33 -11.60 -3.27
CA PHE A 100 23.47 -10.16 -3.27
C PHE A 100 24.75 -9.85 -2.45
N GLY A 101 25.75 -9.22 -3.05
CA GLY A 101 27.06 -8.99 -2.44
C GLY A 101 27.02 -8.22 -1.12
N ARG A 102 28.17 -7.99 -0.49
CA ARG A 102 28.28 -7.25 0.78
C ARG A 102 27.67 -5.86 0.68
N GLY A 103 27.00 -5.40 1.74
CA GLY A 103 26.42 -4.05 1.85
C GLY A 103 24.98 -3.95 1.33
N VAL A 104 24.31 -5.07 1.05
CA VAL A 104 22.86 -5.08 0.74
C VAL A 104 22.08 -5.14 2.03
N ILE A 105 21.04 -4.30 2.12
CA ILE A 105 20.09 -4.22 3.22
C ILE A 105 18.83 -4.97 2.81
N THR A 106 18.46 -6.01 3.54
CA THR A 106 17.19 -6.70 3.36
C THR A 106 16.18 -6.16 4.36
N LEU A 107 15.09 -5.57 3.88
CA LEU A 107 13.99 -5.06 4.69
C LEU A 107 12.74 -5.90 4.46
N LEU A 108 12.10 -6.30 5.55
CA LEU A 108 10.76 -6.90 5.59
C LEU A 108 9.79 -5.91 6.21
N THR A 109 8.68 -5.59 5.54
CA THR A 109 7.54 -4.89 6.15
C THR A 109 6.30 -5.77 6.09
N PHE A 110 5.56 -5.84 7.22
CA PHE A 110 4.41 -6.73 7.33
C PHE A 110 3.40 -6.23 8.37
N ASN A 111 2.18 -5.96 7.94
CA ASN A 111 1.05 -5.79 8.85
C ASN A 111 0.62 -7.18 9.34
N VAL A 112 0.87 -7.48 10.62
CA VAL A 112 0.65 -8.81 11.21
C VAL A 112 -0.73 -8.98 11.84
N ARG A 113 -1.60 -7.98 11.76
CA ARG A 113 -2.98 -8.03 12.27
C ARG A 113 -3.08 -8.65 13.66
N SER A 114 -2.30 -8.15 14.58
CA SER A 114 -2.20 -8.69 15.95
C SER A 114 -1.91 -10.20 16.03
N PHE A 115 -1.26 -10.77 15.00
CA PHE A 115 -0.96 -12.19 14.83
C PHE A 115 -2.20 -13.07 14.62
N TYR A 116 -3.19 -12.56 13.89
CA TYR A 116 -4.32 -13.34 13.44
C TYR A 116 -4.45 -13.28 11.92
N ASN A 117 -4.61 -14.44 11.29
CA ASN A 117 -4.88 -14.48 9.85
C ASN A 117 -6.32 -14.01 9.53
N ASP A 118 -6.68 -13.97 8.24
CA ASP A 118 -8.00 -13.57 7.76
C ASP A 118 -9.13 -14.46 8.26
N ARG A 119 -8.83 -15.71 8.68
CA ARG A 119 -9.75 -16.67 9.26
C ARG A 119 -9.85 -16.56 10.78
N GLY A 120 -9.16 -15.61 11.40
CA GLY A 120 -9.11 -15.44 12.85
C GLY A 120 -8.28 -16.50 13.59
N GLN A 121 -7.42 -17.22 12.88
CA GLN A 121 -6.52 -18.21 13.47
C GLN A 121 -5.21 -17.52 13.90
N TRP A 122 -4.66 -18.00 15.02
CA TRP A 122 -3.39 -17.51 15.54
C TRP A 122 -2.24 -17.85 14.61
N SER A 123 -1.42 -16.87 14.24
CA SER A 123 -0.40 -16.98 13.18
C SER A 123 1.03 -16.64 13.64
N PHE A 124 1.26 -16.42 14.93
CA PHE A 124 2.53 -15.97 15.49
C PHE A 124 3.73 -16.85 15.08
N ASP A 125 3.60 -18.17 15.21
CA ASP A 125 4.70 -19.10 14.90
C ASP A 125 5.05 -19.04 13.42
N GLY A 126 4.03 -18.91 12.57
CA GLY A 126 4.21 -18.73 11.12
C GLY A 126 4.91 -17.42 10.79
N VAL A 127 4.52 -16.30 11.42
CA VAL A 127 5.19 -14.99 11.23
C VAL A 127 6.65 -15.07 11.61
N THR A 128 6.96 -15.72 12.74
CA THR A 128 8.33 -15.92 13.20
C THR A 128 9.15 -16.76 12.22
N GLU A 129 8.55 -17.81 11.65
CA GLU A 129 9.20 -18.64 10.64
C GLU A 129 9.48 -17.88 9.34
N VAL A 130 8.55 -17.01 8.91
CA VAL A 130 8.78 -16.11 7.76
C VAL A 130 9.97 -15.20 8.02
N ILE A 131 10.07 -14.59 9.22
CA ILE A 131 11.20 -13.72 9.57
C ILE A 131 12.52 -14.52 9.53
N ARG A 132 12.54 -15.74 10.08
CA ARG A 132 13.72 -16.60 10.02
C ARG A 132 14.09 -17.01 8.60
N ARG A 133 13.13 -17.42 7.79
CA ARG A 133 13.33 -17.81 6.38
C ARG A 133 13.91 -16.68 5.55
N VAL A 134 13.35 -15.47 5.70
CA VAL A 134 13.82 -14.28 4.98
C VAL A 134 15.14 -13.76 5.53
N ASN A 135 15.36 -13.93 6.85
CA ASN A 135 16.52 -13.43 7.59
C ASN A 135 16.85 -11.94 7.29
N PRO A 136 15.87 -11.04 7.38
CA PRO A 136 16.05 -9.64 7.01
C PRO A 136 17.00 -8.92 7.96
N ASP A 137 17.58 -7.81 7.54
CA ASP A 137 18.37 -6.92 8.39
C ASP A 137 17.50 -5.93 9.15
N ILE A 138 16.33 -5.62 8.60
CA ILE A 138 15.33 -4.71 9.17
C ILE A 138 13.95 -5.35 9.03
N VAL A 139 13.19 -5.41 10.13
CA VAL A 139 11.81 -5.89 10.19
C VAL A 139 10.92 -4.76 10.69
N CYS A 140 9.96 -4.34 9.89
CA CYS A 140 8.96 -3.33 10.24
C CYS A 140 7.59 -4.00 10.33
N LEU A 141 7.02 -4.09 11.53
CA LEU A 141 5.72 -4.69 11.77
C LEU A 141 4.69 -3.60 12.07
N GLN A 142 3.49 -3.76 11.52
CA GLN A 142 2.31 -2.96 11.80
C GLN A 142 1.27 -3.84 12.50
N GLU A 143 0.38 -3.22 13.26
CA GLU A 143 -0.61 -3.91 14.11
C GLU A 143 0.02 -4.95 15.06
N PHE A 144 1.19 -4.64 15.57
CA PHE A 144 1.95 -5.49 16.47
C PHE A 144 1.36 -5.47 17.88
N ASN A 145 0.62 -6.48 18.26
CA ASN A 145 0.00 -6.56 19.60
C ASN A 145 0.97 -7.13 20.64
N ARG A 146 1.44 -6.28 21.56
CA ARG A 146 2.39 -6.68 22.63
C ARG A 146 1.71 -7.23 23.89
N THR A 147 0.40 -7.23 24.02
CA THR A 147 -0.26 -7.66 25.26
C THR A 147 -0.20 -9.16 25.52
N SER A 148 0.32 -9.94 24.57
CA SER A 148 0.52 -11.38 24.73
C SER A 148 1.92 -11.70 25.24
N SER A 149 2.07 -12.77 26.02
CA SER A 149 3.36 -13.40 26.37
C SER A 149 4.23 -13.73 25.16
N LYS A 150 3.65 -13.72 23.99
CA LYS A 150 4.27 -13.99 22.70
C LYS A 150 5.13 -12.85 22.15
N ALA A 151 4.92 -11.60 22.59
CA ALA A 151 5.85 -10.54 22.24
C ALA A 151 7.22 -10.71 22.91
N GLU A 152 7.23 -11.22 24.17
CA GLU A 152 8.48 -11.58 24.85
C GLU A 152 9.15 -12.78 24.18
N GLU A 153 8.35 -13.70 23.65
CA GLU A 153 8.85 -14.83 22.87
C GLU A 153 9.49 -14.36 21.56
N LEU A 154 8.86 -13.43 20.81
CA LEU A 154 9.46 -12.85 19.60
C LEU A 154 10.77 -12.12 19.92
N ASP A 155 10.82 -11.40 21.02
CA ASP A 155 12.03 -10.74 21.50
C ASP A 155 13.17 -11.74 21.78
N SER A 156 12.84 -12.89 22.37
CA SER A 156 13.81 -13.97 22.61
C SER A 156 14.26 -14.63 21.30
N LEU A 157 13.35 -14.83 20.36
CA LEU A 157 13.62 -15.44 19.06
C LEU A 157 14.45 -14.53 18.14
N LEU A 158 14.35 -13.22 18.33
CA LEU A 158 15.11 -12.19 17.61
C LEU A 158 16.16 -11.53 18.52
N SER A 159 16.77 -12.31 19.41
CA SER A 159 17.79 -11.83 20.37
C SER A 159 19.00 -11.18 19.70
N ASP A 160 19.30 -11.56 18.45
CA ASP A 160 20.38 -10.98 17.64
C ASP A 160 20.03 -9.63 17.01
N TYR A 161 18.78 -9.16 17.21
CA TYR A 161 18.30 -7.89 16.70
C TYR A 161 18.19 -6.86 17.80
N ASP A 162 18.71 -5.65 17.56
CA ASP A 162 18.28 -4.47 18.30
C ASP A 162 16.81 -4.19 17.99
N ARG A 163 16.09 -3.65 18.96
CA ARG A 163 14.66 -3.42 18.77
C ARG A 163 14.18 -2.06 19.26
N THR A 164 13.15 -1.56 18.63
CA THR A 164 12.29 -0.54 19.19
C THR A 164 10.83 -0.91 18.94
N VAL A 165 10.05 -0.90 20.00
CA VAL A 165 8.61 -1.03 19.92
C VAL A 165 8.04 0.31 20.37
N VAL A 166 7.30 0.97 19.48
CA VAL A 166 6.61 2.19 19.82
C VAL A 166 5.22 1.84 20.30
N MET A 167 5.03 1.97 21.59
CA MET A 167 3.75 1.82 22.26
C MET A 167 3.37 3.19 22.85
N GLU A 168 2.50 3.90 22.18
CA GLU A 168 1.80 5.03 22.76
C GLU A 168 0.34 4.62 22.93
N GLY A 169 -0.10 4.52 24.16
CA GLY A 169 -1.47 4.19 24.52
C GLY A 169 -1.58 3.68 25.94
N ASN A 170 -2.66 4.01 26.57
CA ASN A 170 -3.01 3.51 27.91
C ASN A 170 -3.56 2.08 27.71
N ARG A 171 -3.35 1.16 28.66
CA ARG A 171 -3.89 -0.24 28.64
C ARG A 171 -5.39 -0.36 28.37
N ARG A 172 -6.13 0.76 28.35
CA ARG A 172 -7.58 0.82 28.12
C ARG A 172 -8.00 1.11 26.68
N ASP A 173 -7.07 1.60 25.83
CA ASP A 173 -7.35 1.83 24.41
C ASP A 173 -6.50 0.87 23.59
N PRO A 174 -7.11 0.01 22.78
CA PRO A 174 -6.36 -0.88 21.88
C PRO A 174 -5.70 -0.03 20.79
N VAL A 175 -4.44 0.25 21.00
CA VAL A 175 -3.60 0.90 20.02
C VAL A 175 -2.88 -0.19 19.25
N PHE A 176 -2.87 -0.11 17.93
CA PHE A 176 -2.11 -1.01 17.07
C PHE A 176 -0.64 -0.53 17.01
N PRO A 177 0.25 -1.03 17.87
CA PRO A 177 1.62 -0.55 17.95
C PRO A 177 2.42 -0.92 16.72
N LEU A 178 3.46 -0.12 16.45
CA LEU A 178 4.48 -0.42 15.46
C LEU A 178 5.69 -1.05 16.17
N ALA A 179 6.28 -2.06 15.54
CA ALA A 179 7.54 -2.63 15.97
C ALA A 179 8.58 -2.55 14.87
N LEU A 180 9.82 -2.30 15.24
CA LEU A 180 10.98 -2.39 14.38
C LEU A 180 12.04 -3.24 15.07
N TYR A 181 12.54 -4.26 14.37
CA TYR A 181 13.68 -5.08 14.74
C TYR A 181 14.78 -4.90 13.71
N THR A 182 16.03 -4.82 14.12
CA THR A 182 17.13 -4.57 13.20
C THR A 182 18.44 -5.18 13.70
N LYS A 183 19.26 -5.68 12.77
CA LYS A 183 20.65 -6.12 13.05
C LYS A 183 21.61 -4.94 13.16
N TYR A 184 21.16 -3.73 12.80
CA TYR A 184 21.95 -2.52 12.86
C TYR A 184 21.78 -1.80 14.19
N ARG A 185 22.82 -1.10 14.65
CA ARG A 185 22.76 -0.29 15.85
C ARG A 185 21.78 0.86 15.69
N ILE A 186 20.84 1.00 16.63
CA ILE A 186 19.90 2.12 16.73
C ILE A 186 20.62 3.33 17.32
N LEU A 187 20.64 4.44 16.59
CA LEU A 187 21.22 5.72 17.00
C LEU A 187 20.18 6.64 17.65
N GLY A 188 18.95 6.56 17.20
CA GLY A 188 17.85 7.40 17.68
C GLY A 188 16.51 6.91 17.19
N LYS A 189 15.44 7.39 17.84
CA LYS A 189 14.06 7.09 17.46
C LYS A 189 13.11 8.22 17.86
N SER A 190 11.98 8.31 17.16
CA SER A 190 10.89 9.23 17.56
C SER A 190 9.86 8.53 18.45
N HIS A 191 9.05 9.34 19.13
CA HIS A 191 7.68 9.00 19.47
C HIS A 191 6.80 9.03 18.20
N SER A 192 5.51 8.71 18.32
CA SER A 192 4.62 8.82 17.17
C SER A 192 4.64 10.23 16.57
N ILE A 193 4.91 10.31 15.25
CA ILE A 193 4.90 11.57 14.49
C ILE A 193 3.49 12.18 14.46
N LEU A 194 2.46 11.35 14.57
CA LEU A 194 1.06 11.74 14.50
C LEU A 194 0.51 12.26 15.84
N GLY A 195 1.36 12.29 16.88
CA GLY A 195 1.01 12.74 18.22
C GLY A 195 0.31 11.68 19.07
N PRO A 196 -0.13 12.04 20.31
CA PRO A 196 -0.78 11.09 21.21
C PRO A 196 -2.11 10.63 20.61
N MET A 197 -2.30 9.32 20.61
CA MET A 197 -3.34 8.66 19.83
C MET A 197 -4.73 8.83 20.43
N LYS A 198 -5.57 9.49 19.65
CA LYS A 198 -7.04 9.37 19.75
C LYS A 198 -7.65 8.75 18.48
N GLN A 199 -6.82 8.39 17.48
CA GLN A 199 -7.27 7.92 16.17
C GLN A 199 -6.37 6.78 15.70
N ASP A 200 -6.93 5.85 14.94
CA ASP A 200 -6.16 4.80 14.26
C ASP A 200 -5.10 5.44 13.35
N GLY A 201 -3.93 4.85 13.35
CA GLY A 201 -2.79 5.30 12.56
C GLY A 201 -1.61 5.73 13.39
N GLN A 202 -0.44 5.28 12.98
CA GLN A 202 0.84 5.55 13.63
C GLN A 202 1.94 5.76 12.60
N SER A 203 2.94 6.53 12.99
CA SER A 203 4.16 6.69 12.22
C SER A 203 5.32 7.00 13.15
N VAL A 204 6.42 6.27 12.99
CA VAL A 204 7.64 6.48 13.76
C VAL A 204 8.84 6.46 12.84
N TRP A 205 9.93 7.13 13.25
CA TRP A 205 11.19 6.95 12.59
C TRP A 205 12.24 6.41 13.56
N VAL A 206 13.20 5.68 12.99
CA VAL A 206 14.36 5.11 13.68
C VAL A 206 15.59 5.38 12.84
N ASP A 207 16.66 5.90 13.46
CA ASP A 207 17.96 6.09 12.81
C ASP A 207 18.84 4.87 13.06
N LEU A 208 19.35 4.28 12.00
CA LEU A 208 20.20 3.10 12.02
C LEU A 208 21.61 3.42 11.51
N LEU A 209 22.63 2.89 12.16
CA LEU A 209 24.00 2.92 11.69
C LEU A 209 24.24 1.74 10.74
N VAL A 210 24.40 2.02 9.46
CA VAL A 210 24.64 1.01 8.42
C VAL A 210 26.02 1.29 7.79
N GLY A 211 27.02 0.51 8.18
CA GLY A 211 28.41 0.85 7.89
C GLY A 211 28.80 2.15 8.59
N ASP A 212 29.20 3.14 7.83
CA ASP A 212 29.56 4.48 8.33
C ASP A 212 28.42 5.51 8.14
N ASP A 213 27.31 5.10 7.51
CA ASP A 213 26.19 5.98 7.16
C ASP A 213 25.02 5.82 8.12
N THR A 214 24.26 6.90 8.28
CA THR A 214 22.98 6.87 9.01
C THR A 214 21.83 6.76 8.01
N ILE A 215 20.98 5.75 8.19
CA ILE A 215 19.76 5.57 7.40
C ILE A 215 18.56 5.74 8.33
N ARG A 216 17.64 6.65 7.99
CA ARG A 216 16.37 6.82 8.71
C ARG A 216 15.28 5.94 8.12
N ILE A 217 14.71 5.10 8.97
CA ILE A 217 13.59 4.23 8.62
C ILE A 217 12.32 4.84 9.19
N PHE A 218 11.33 5.13 8.32
CA PHE A 218 9.98 5.46 8.72
C PHE A 218 9.11 4.20 8.63
N ASN A 219 8.58 3.74 9.76
CA ASN A 219 7.58 2.66 9.81
C ASN A 219 6.20 3.30 10.03
N ASN A 220 5.27 3.02 9.13
CA ASN A 220 3.98 3.70 9.05
C ASN A 220 2.83 2.69 9.08
N HIS A 221 1.75 3.06 9.75
CA HIS A 221 0.43 2.46 9.63
C HIS A 221 -0.57 3.61 9.63
N LEU A 222 -1.11 3.96 8.46
CA LEU A 222 -2.07 5.04 8.32
C LEU A 222 -3.47 4.56 8.68
N HIS A 223 -4.36 5.52 8.91
CA HIS A 223 -5.75 5.25 9.29
C HIS A 223 -6.43 4.29 8.31
N SER A 224 -7.01 3.21 8.84
CA SER A 224 -7.67 2.17 8.05
C SER A 224 -8.85 2.73 7.23
N THR A 225 -9.12 2.12 6.09
CA THR A 225 -10.34 2.40 5.30
C THR A 225 -11.60 2.03 6.06
N ALA A 226 -11.49 1.20 7.11
CA ALA A 226 -12.58 0.64 7.88
C ALA A 226 -13.66 -0.06 7.01
N ILE A 227 -13.24 -0.60 5.86
CA ILE A 227 -14.03 -1.54 5.09
C ILE A 227 -13.78 -2.90 5.72
N THR A 228 -14.81 -3.46 6.35
CA THR A 228 -14.70 -4.72 7.06
C THR A 228 -14.77 -5.90 6.08
N VAL A 229 -14.31 -7.08 6.50
CA VAL A 229 -14.50 -8.34 5.76
C VAL A 229 -15.98 -8.56 5.42
N HIS A 230 -16.90 -8.13 6.30
CA HIS A 230 -18.33 -8.19 6.06
C HIS A 230 -18.78 -7.23 4.95
N ASP A 231 -18.22 -6.02 4.89
CA ASP A 231 -18.51 -5.07 3.81
C ASP A 231 -17.94 -5.57 2.48
N ASP A 232 -16.74 -6.14 2.48
CA ASP A 232 -16.12 -6.74 1.30
C ASP A 232 -16.96 -7.90 0.75
N LYS A 233 -17.39 -8.82 1.61
CA LYS A 233 -18.30 -9.91 1.26
C LYS A 233 -19.63 -9.39 0.73
N TYR A 234 -20.21 -8.37 1.37
CA TYR A 234 -21.46 -7.74 0.95
C TYR A 234 -21.37 -7.13 -0.44
N LEU A 235 -20.23 -6.52 -0.79
CA LEU A 235 -20.00 -5.92 -2.10
C LEU A 235 -19.63 -6.97 -3.15
N SER A 236 -18.75 -7.90 -2.85
CA SER A 236 -18.26 -8.93 -3.78
C SER A 236 -19.32 -9.96 -4.16
N GLU A 237 -20.19 -10.35 -3.20
CA GLU A 237 -21.30 -11.25 -3.45
C GLU A 237 -22.56 -10.53 -4.01
N HIS A 238 -22.49 -9.23 -4.31
CA HIS A 238 -23.56 -8.42 -4.89
C HIS A 238 -24.86 -8.44 -4.03
N GLN A 239 -24.74 -8.67 -2.71
CA GLN A 239 -25.88 -8.76 -1.80
C GLN A 239 -26.74 -7.48 -1.80
N PHE A 240 -26.14 -6.34 -2.14
CA PHE A 240 -26.83 -5.05 -2.24
C PHE A 240 -27.93 -5.01 -3.34
N LEU A 241 -27.89 -5.92 -4.32
CA LEU A 241 -28.92 -6.00 -5.37
C LEU A 241 -30.23 -6.60 -4.87
N THR A 242 -30.18 -7.43 -3.82
CA THR A 242 -31.32 -8.13 -3.25
C THR A 242 -31.76 -7.60 -1.87
N ASP A 243 -30.88 -6.83 -1.22
CA ASP A 243 -31.13 -6.26 0.11
C ASP A 243 -32.00 -5.01 0.01
N THR A 244 -33.16 -5.01 0.64
CA THR A 244 -34.08 -3.85 0.72
C THR A 244 -33.45 -2.63 1.40
N ALA A 245 -32.45 -2.83 2.28
CA ALA A 245 -31.66 -1.78 2.92
C ALA A 245 -30.35 -1.49 2.19
N GLY A 246 -30.12 -2.09 1.02
CA GLY A 246 -28.85 -2.06 0.28
C GLY A 246 -28.34 -0.64 0.03
N GLY A 247 -29.22 0.27 -0.37
CA GLY A 247 -28.84 1.67 -0.61
C GLY A 247 -28.32 2.40 0.64
N ALA A 248 -28.88 2.13 1.82
CA ALA A 248 -28.43 2.73 3.07
C ALA A 248 -27.06 2.15 3.51
N LYS A 249 -26.86 0.84 3.35
CA LYS A 249 -25.58 0.19 3.67
C LYS A 249 -24.47 0.69 2.76
N ILE A 250 -24.70 0.73 1.45
CA ILE A 250 -23.73 1.29 0.48
C ILE A 250 -23.39 2.73 0.84
N LYS A 251 -24.39 3.58 1.11
CA LYS A 251 -24.15 4.98 1.53
C LYS A 251 -23.29 5.07 2.79
N ASN A 252 -23.48 4.15 3.75
CA ASN A 252 -22.67 4.10 4.96
C ASN A 252 -21.22 3.68 4.67
N ILE A 253 -21.00 2.69 3.79
CA ILE A 253 -19.66 2.27 3.37
C ILE A 253 -18.93 3.46 2.70
N PHE A 254 -19.57 4.15 1.75
CA PHE A 254 -18.98 5.31 1.09
C PHE A 254 -18.71 6.47 2.04
N ARG A 255 -19.58 6.72 3.03
CA ARG A 255 -19.35 7.75 4.04
C ARG A 255 -18.12 7.43 4.89
N ARG A 256 -18.01 6.19 5.42
CA ARG A 256 -16.82 5.75 6.18
C ARG A 256 -15.55 5.86 5.35
N PHE A 257 -15.58 5.40 4.10
CA PHE A 257 -14.46 5.51 3.19
C PHE A 257 -14.01 6.96 2.97
N ARG A 258 -14.98 7.87 2.74
CA ARG A 258 -14.69 9.31 2.60
C ARG A 258 -14.04 9.87 3.85
N ASP A 259 -14.66 9.65 5.01
CA ASP A 259 -14.22 10.24 6.28
C ASP A 259 -12.82 9.71 6.65
N ASN A 260 -12.58 8.43 6.47
CA ASN A 260 -11.27 7.81 6.70
C ASN A 260 -10.21 8.25 5.67
N SER A 261 -10.58 8.48 4.42
CA SER A 261 -9.66 9.04 3.43
C SER A 261 -9.22 10.46 3.78
N MET A 262 -10.09 11.26 4.39
CA MET A 262 -9.73 12.60 4.88
C MET A 262 -8.73 12.54 6.05
N LEU A 263 -8.97 11.64 7.02
CA LEU A 263 -8.06 11.42 8.14
C LEU A 263 -6.69 10.94 7.65
N ARG A 264 -6.68 9.97 6.75
CA ARG A 264 -5.46 9.44 6.11
C ARG A 264 -4.66 10.51 5.39
N ALA A 265 -5.34 11.39 4.63
CA ALA A 265 -4.69 12.50 3.94
C ALA A 265 -4.01 13.46 4.92
N ALA A 266 -4.65 13.82 6.01
CA ALA A 266 -4.07 14.69 7.04
C ALA A 266 -2.85 14.03 7.74
N GLN A 267 -2.92 12.71 7.98
CA GLN A 267 -1.79 11.94 8.48
C GLN A 267 -0.64 11.93 7.48
N ALA A 268 -0.93 11.62 6.21
CA ALA A 268 0.05 11.60 5.12
C ALA A 268 0.75 12.96 4.95
N ASP A 269 0.03 14.08 5.02
CA ASP A 269 0.61 15.42 4.99
C ASP A 269 1.58 15.68 6.16
N THR A 270 1.26 15.17 7.34
CA THR A 270 2.11 15.32 8.52
C THR A 270 3.39 14.49 8.38
N ILE A 271 3.25 13.24 7.94
CA ILE A 271 4.39 12.33 7.72
C ILE A 271 5.27 12.85 6.56
N ALA A 272 4.66 13.30 5.46
CA ALA A 272 5.38 13.85 4.32
C ALA A 272 6.25 15.07 4.70
N ARG A 273 5.76 15.95 5.59
CA ARG A 273 6.57 17.04 6.13
C ARG A 273 7.75 16.53 6.95
N ALA A 274 7.57 15.47 7.74
CA ALA A 274 8.67 14.86 8.51
C ALA A 274 9.70 14.20 7.58
N ILE A 275 9.25 13.51 6.53
CA ILE A 275 10.11 12.93 5.49
C ILE A 275 10.92 14.02 4.79
N ALA A 276 10.26 15.09 4.33
CA ALA A 276 10.91 16.20 3.64
C ALA A 276 11.92 16.95 4.52
N ALA A 277 11.65 17.07 5.82
CA ALA A 277 12.55 17.69 6.78
C ALA A 277 13.75 16.80 7.16
N THR A 278 13.76 15.53 6.75
CA THR A 278 14.84 14.58 7.06
C THR A 278 15.92 14.67 5.99
N PRO A 279 17.14 15.09 6.33
CA PRO A 279 18.26 15.07 5.38
C PRO A 279 18.78 13.64 5.19
N GLY A 280 19.50 13.42 4.08
CA GLY A 280 20.25 12.18 3.82
C GLY A 280 19.38 10.97 3.53
N CYS A 281 19.98 9.80 3.71
CA CYS A 281 19.43 8.52 3.32
C CYS A 281 18.22 8.12 4.17
N LYS A 282 17.13 7.72 3.51
CA LYS A 282 15.88 7.34 4.20
C LYS A 282 15.11 6.25 3.46
N ILE A 283 14.40 5.45 4.24
CA ILE A 283 13.44 4.45 3.77
C ILE A 283 12.11 4.72 4.47
N VAL A 284 11.02 4.74 3.70
CA VAL A 284 9.66 4.95 4.20
C VAL A 284 8.84 3.73 3.85
N CYS A 285 8.44 2.95 4.86
CA CYS A 285 7.73 1.70 4.62
C CYS A 285 6.49 1.57 5.50
N GLY A 286 5.70 0.53 5.24
CA GLY A 286 4.54 0.12 6.02
C GLY A 286 3.24 0.18 5.27
N ASP A 287 2.15 0.04 6.02
CA ASP A 287 0.78 0.05 5.54
C ASP A 287 0.25 1.49 5.43
N PHE A 288 0.06 1.96 4.20
CA PHE A 288 -0.50 3.28 3.93
C PHE A 288 -2.04 3.26 3.89
N ASN A 289 -2.64 2.07 3.93
CA ASN A 289 -4.09 1.88 3.85
C ASN A 289 -4.75 2.57 2.62
N ASP A 290 -3.98 2.84 1.57
CA ASP A 290 -4.44 3.52 0.37
C ASP A 290 -3.68 3.04 -0.88
N THR A 291 -4.28 3.19 -2.06
CA THR A 291 -3.72 2.72 -3.32
C THR A 291 -2.67 3.69 -3.91
N PRO A 292 -1.88 3.25 -4.91
CA PRO A 292 -0.90 4.14 -5.57
C PRO A 292 -1.52 5.31 -6.34
N MET A 293 -2.84 5.28 -6.55
CA MET A 293 -3.59 6.39 -7.17
C MET A 293 -4.27 7.29 -6.13
N SER A 294 -3.80 7.29 -4.89
CA SER A 294 -4.30 8.14 -3.82
C SER A 294 -3.48 9.40 -3.61
N TYR A 295 -4.11 10.36 -2.96
CA TYR A 295 -3.43 11.55 -2.45
C TYR A 295 -2.34 11.20 -1.42
N ALA A 296 -2.66 10.29 -0.48
CA ALA A 296 -1.75 9.88 0.59
C ALA A 296 -0.45 9.30 0.03
N TYR A 297 -0.54 8.33 -0.89
CA TYR A 297 0.64 7.78 -1.55
C TYR A 297 1.46 8.86 -2.24
N ARG A 298 0.81 9.76 -3.01
CA ARG A 298 1.52 10.78 -3.77
C ARG A 298 2.33 11.72 -2.88
N VAL A 299 1.76 12.19 -1.77
CA VAL A 299 2.48 13.16 -0.91
C VAL A 299 3.61 12.49 -0.13
N MET A 300 3.44 11.24 0.29
CA MET A 300 4.47 10.48 0.99
C MET A 300 5.58 9.98 0.05
N ALA A 301 5.27 9.74 -1.23
CA ALA A 301 6.24 9.31 -2.24
C ALA A 301 6.96 10.48 -2.93
N GLN A 302 6.70 11.72 -2.51
CA GLN A 302 7.37 12.87 -3.10
C GLN A 302 8.89 12.79 -2.84
N ASP A 303 9.66 12.94 -3.91
CA ASP A 303 11.14 12.88 -3.89
C ASP A 303 11.71 11.53 -3.40
N LEU A 304 10.91 10.46 -3.48
CA LEU A 304 11.30 9.10 -3.18
C LEU A 304 11.00 8.16 -4.35
N ASP A 305 11.82 7.13 -4.50
CA ASP A 305 11.57 6.04 -5.42
C ASP A 305 10.72 4.95 -4.74
N ASP A 306 9.83 4.30 -5.51
CA ASP A 306 9.02 3.17 -5.07
C ASP A 306 9.70 1.86 -5.46
N ALA A 307 9.97 0.99 -4.49
CA ALA A 307 10.67 -0.28 -4.70
C ALA A 307 9.96 -1.20 -5.71
N PHE A 308 8.61 -1.22 -5.72
CA PHE A 308 7.87 -1.97 -6.74
C PHE A 308 8.11 -1.39 -8.14
N ARG A 309 8.07 -0.07 -8.28
CA ARG A 309 8.32 0.58 -9.58
C ARG A 309 9.76 0.35 -10.06
N ALA A 310 10.71 0.26 -9.14
CA ALA A 310 12.11 -0.01 -9.46
C ALA A 310 12.32 -1.47 -9.88
N SER A 311 11.94 -2.43 -9.05
CA SER A 311 12.35 -3.84 -9.18
C SER A 311 11.23 -4.86 -9.07
N GLY A 312 9.96 -4.42 -8.95
CA GLY A 312 8.81 -5.32 -8.92
C GLY A 312 8.53 -6.00 -10.27
N LYS A 313 7.69 -7.04 -10.26
CA LYS A 313 7.30 -7.82 -11.43
C LYS A 313 5.79 -8.09 -11.41
N GLY A 314 5.19 -8.12 -12.59
CA GLY A 314 3.78 -8.43 -12.75
C GLY A 314 2.87 -7.36 -12.12
N TYR A 315 1.67 -7.78 -11.74
CA TYR A 315 0.72 -7.01 -10.97
C TYR A 315 1.00 -7.19 -9.48
N SER A 316 1.09 -6.09 -8.73
CA SER A 316 1.37 -6.15 -7.29
C SER A 316 0.13 -5.83 -6.47
N TYR A 317 -0.16 -6.68 -5.51
CA TYR A 317 -1.15 -6.47 -4.45
C TYR A 317 -0.55 -6.93 -3.12
N THR A 318 -0.97 -6.32 -2.03
CA THR A 318 -0.43 -6.62 -0.70
C THR A 318 -1.52 -6.89 0.33
N PHE A 319 -2.79 -6.68 -0.03
CA PHE A 319 -3.97 -6.89 0.81
C PHE A 319 -4.89 -7.96 0.24
N ARG A 320 -5.36 -8.87 1.09
CA ARG A 320 -6.22 -10.03 0.72
C ARG A 320 -7.68 -9.69 0.52
N GLY A 321 -8.14 -8.52 0.92
CA GLY A 321 -9.47 -8.04 0.63
C GLY A 321 -9.62 -7.49 -0.79
N PHE A 322 -10.84 -7.20 -1.22
CA PHE A 322 -11.14 -6.68 -2.55
C PHE A 322 -10.59 -7.54 -3.68
N MET A 323 -10.73 -8.86 -3.58
CA MET A 323 -10.31 -9.82 -4.62
C MET A 323 -8.81 -9.78 -4.93
N ASP A 324 -7.97 -9.52 -3.93
CA ASP A 324 -6.50 -9.48 -4.07
C ASP A 324 -6.02 -8.50 -5.16
N VAL A 325 -6.58 -7.30 -5.21
CA VAL A 325 -6.20 -6.30 -6.23
C VAL A 325 -5.55 -5.04 -5.66
N LEU A 326 -5.49 -4.90 -4.33
CA LEU A 326 -5.01 -3.67 -3.70
C LEU A 326 -3.57 -3.80 -3.23
N ARG A 327 -2.71 -2.88 -3.69
CA ARG A 327 -1.39 -2.64 -3.11
C ARG A 327 -1.51 -1.44 -2.18
N ILE A 328 -1.36 -1.68 -0.88
CA ILE A 328 -1.48 -0.66 0.18
C ILE A 328 -0.28 -0.63 1.10
N ASP A 329 0.61 -1.63 1.02
CA ASP A 329 1.89 -1.67 1.71
C ASP A 329 3.01 -1.24 0.74
N TYR A 330 3.91 -0.42 1.21
CA TYR A 330 4.95 0.22 0.39
C TYR A 330 6.31 0.16 1.04
N VAL A 331 7.34 0.21 0.19
CA VAL A 331 8.71 0.57 0.55
C VAL A 331 9.16 1.64 -0.44
N LEU A 332 9.34 2.85 0.07
CA LEU A 332 9.84 4.01 -0.66
C LEU A 332 11.25 4.33 -0.13
N TYR A 333 12.12 4.85 -0.96
CA TYR A 333 13.51 5.11 -0.57
C TYR A 333 14.08 6.33 -1.30
N SER A 334 15.09 6.98 -0.67
CA SER A 334 15.79 8.13 -1.25
C SER A 334 16.78 7.73 -2.35
N GLU A 335 17.17 8.66 -3.20
CA GLU A 335 18.14 8.49 -4.30
C GLU A 335 19.52 7.96 -3.88
N ASP A 336 19.83 8.01 -2.58
CA ASP A 336 21.06 7.45 -2.02
C ASP A 336 21.05 5.91 -1.95
N LEU A 337 19.93 5.28 -2.29
CA LEU A 337 19.75 3.84 -2.33
C LEU A 337 19.36 3.36 -3.73
N GLU A 338 19.71 2.13 -4.05
CA GLU A 338 19.27 1.40 -5.25
C GLU A 338 18.45 0.20 -4.82
N CYS A 339 17.26 0.00 -5.41
CA CYS A 339 16.46 -1.19 -5.18
C CYS A 339 16.91 -2.30 -6.14
N LEU A 340 17.43 -3.37 -5.57
CA LEU A 340 17.91 -4.54 -6.32
C LEU A 340 16.81 -5.56 -6.54
N ASP A 341 15.88 -5.69 -5.56
CA ASP A 341 14.82 -6.70 -5.60
C ASP A 341 13.60 -6.25 -4.78
N TYR A 342 12.42 -6.64 -5.25
CA TYR A 342 11.13 -6.42 -4.60
C TYR A 342 10.29 -7.68 -4.72
N GLN A 343 9.84 -8.21 -3.60
CA GLN A 343 9.02 -9.42 -3.54
C GLN A 343 7.83 -9.22 -2.61
N VAL A 344 6.67 -9.68 -3.02
CA VAL A 344 5.52 -9.92 -2.14
C VAL A 344 5.43 -11.43 -1.92
N LEU A 345 5.39 -11.86 -0.67
CA LEU A 345 5.37 -13.29 -0.32
C LEU A 345 3.94 -13.82 -0.38
N TYR A 346 3.46 -14.11 -1.58
CA TYR A 346 2.09 -14.59 -1.83
C TYR A 346 1.80 -16.00 -1.27
N ASP A 347 2.85 -16.75 -0.92
CA ASP A 347 2.76 -18.07 -0.26
C ASP A 347 2.45 -17.99 1.24
N VAL A 348 2.45 -16.79 1.83
CA VAL A 348 2.27 -16.55 3.26
C VAL A 348 0.82 -16.22 3.58
N ASP A 349 0.10 -17.10 4.29
CA ASP A 349 -1.31 -16.96 4.70
C ASP A 349 -1.41 -16.76 6.23
N LEU A 350 -0.84 -15.65 6.73
CA LEU A 350 -0.69 -15.39 8.17
C LEU A 350 -1.33 -14.09 8.66
N SER A 351 -1.83 -13.28 7.74
CA SER A 351 -2.52 -12.00 7.97
C SER A 351 -3.47 -11.76 6.81
N ASP A 352 -4.28 -10.72 6.87
CA ASP A 352 -5.00 -10.17 5.72
C ASP A 352 -4.10 -9.29 4.82
N HIS A 353 -2.83 -9.13 5.19
CA HIS A 353 -1.78 -8.58 4.35
C HIS A 353 -0.77 -9.64 3.94
N TYR A 354 -0.04 -9.37 2.85
CA TYR A 354 1.12 -10.15 2.43
C TYR A 354 2.40 -9.44 2.86
N PRO A 355 3.42 -10.17 3.36
CA PRO A 355 4.72 -9.58 3.66
C PRO A 355 5.39 -9.03 2.40
N VAL A 356 6.01 -7.86 2.50
CA VAL A 356 6.82 -7.26 1.44
C VAL A 356 8.28 -7.31 1.83
N VAL A 357 9.11 -7.88 0.96
CA VAL A 357 10.57 -7.97 1.13
C VAL A 357 11.25 -7.16 0.05
N VAL A 358 12.18 -6.29 0.46
CA VAL A 358 12.93 -5.44 -0.46
C VAL A 358 14.42 -5.55 -0.14
N ARG A 359 15.25 -5.58 -1.19
CA ARG A 359 16.71 -5.54 -1.08
C ARG A 359 17.22 -4.23 -1.64
N LEU A 360 17.84 -3.45 -0.79
CA LEU A 360 18.37 -2.12 -1.09
C LEU A 360 19.90 -2.12 -0.93
N ARG A 361 20.56 -1.30 -1.73
CA ARG A 361 22.00 -1.09 -1.63
C ARG A 361 22.30 0.40 -1.61
N PRO A 362 23.15 0.91 -0.68
CA PRO A 362 23.64 2.26 -0.73
C PRO A 362 24.39 2.53 -2.05
N VAL A 363 24.06 3.63 -2.70
CA VAL A 363 24.78 4.11 -3.88
C VAL A 363 25.98 4.89 -3.38
N LYS A 364 27.19 4.39 -3.63
CA LYS A 364 28.41 5.13 -3.30
C LYS A 364 28.45 6.39 -4.15
N LYS A 365 28.45 7.54 -3.50
CA LYS A 365 28.74 8.83 -4.14
C LYS A 365 30.21 8.96 -4.45
#